data_3738c03546bd70c1298dd3e49ba837df
#
_entry.id   3738c03546bd70c1298dd3e49ba837df
#
_cell.length_a   1.000
_cell.length_b   1.000
_cell.length_c   1.000
_cell.angle_alpha   90.00
_cell.angle_beta   90.00
_cell.angle_gamma   90.00
#
_symmetry.space_group_name_H-M   'P 1'
#
loop_
_entity.id
_entity.type
_entity.pdbx_description
1 polymer ?
#
loop_
_entity_poly.entity_id
_entity_poly.type
_entity_poly.pdbx_seq_one_letter_code
_entity_poly.pdbx_strand_id
1 'polypeptide(L)'
;ALAGLNHYGRDYAMYFDSPSIRTVLLTVHVPLREAIESITAAGVADLADLTKREYRRLYGKEPRVAVAGVNPHAGEGGRCGAEEEESAKGVAMAGENVSGPHPPDTVFLAARRGKYDVVMAMYHDQGLIPVKTLEFEQSVNVTIGLPYLRCSVDHGTAFDIAGKGMADARPMRYALEWAARHGARCLR
;
A
#
# COMPACT_ATOMS: atom_id res chain seq x y z
N ALA A 1 2.11 -2.18 -21.51
CA ALA A 1 3.29 -2.94 -21.12
C ALA A 1 3.62 -2.73 -19.64
N LEU A 2 2.84 -3.36 -18.75
CA LEU A 2 3.11 -3.39 -17.30
C LEU A 2 3.66 -4.76 -16.86
N ALA A 3 3.99 -5.63 -17.80
CA ALA A 3 4.61 -6.92 -17.55
C ALA A 3 6.10 -6.70 -17.23
N GLY A 4 6.49 -6.82 -16.01
CA GLY A 4 7.84 -6.62 -15.50
C GLY A 4 7.87 -5.85 -14.17
N LEU A 5 6.70 -5.50 -13.63
CA LEU A 5 6.54 -4.67 -12.44
C LEU A 5 6.33 -5.50 -11.17
N ASN A 6 7.03 -6.63 -11.03
CA ASN A 6 6.88 -7.49 -9.86
C ASN A 6 7.69 -7.01 -8.65
N HIS A 7 8.71 -6.18 -8.87
CA HIS A 7 9.47 -5.52 -7.83
C HIS A 7 9.20 -4.02 -7.90
N TYR A 8 8.34 -3.54 -7.05
CA TYR A 8 8.10 -2.13 -6.86
C TYR A 8 9.24 -1.57 -6.00
N GLY A 9 9.79 -0.46 -6.41
CA GLY A 9 10.96 0.13 -5.78
C GLY A 9 10.92 1.65 -5.89
N ARG A 10 12.05 2.25 -6.22
CA ARG A 10 12.28 3.71 -6.23
C ARG A 10 11.26 4.53 -7.02
N ASP A 11 10.72 4.00 -8.10
CA ASP A 11 10.05 4.82 -9.11
C ASP A 11 8.53 4.77 -9.03
N TYR A 12 7.94 3.63 -8.67
CA TYR A 12 6.48 3.47 -8.60
C TYR A 12 6.09 2.33 -7.65
N ALA A 13 4.87 2.41 -7.09
CA ALA A 13 4.31 1.37 -6.23
C ALA A 13 2.79 1.28 -6.36
N MET A 14 2.24 0.14 -5.93
CA MET A 14 0.80 -0.05 -5.79
C MET A 14 0.36 0.49 -4.43
N TYR A 15 -0.58 1.40 -4.46
CA TYR A 15 -1.12 2.10 -3.31
C TYR A 15 -2.63 1.97 -3.32
N PHE A 16 -3.23 1.69 -2.17
CA PHE A 16 -4.67 1.58 -2.01
C PHE A 16 -5.14 2.68 -1.07
N ASP A 17 -6.10 3.47 -1.57
CA ASP A 17 -6.75 4.51 -0.79
C ASP A 17 -8.19 4.14 -0.51
N SER A 18 -8.55 4.15 0.75
CA SER A 18 -9.93 4.00 1.19
C SER A 18 -10.21 4.98 2.33
N PRO A 19 -11.49 5.22 2.70
CA PRO A 19 -11.84 6.22 3.69
C PRO A 19 -11.13 6.09 5.04
N SER A 20 -10.91 4.87 5.51
CA SER A 20 -10.35 4.62 6.84
C SER A 20 -8.94 4.05 6.86
N ILE A 21 -8.47 3.45 5.77
CA ILE A 21 -7.15 2.83 5.69
C ILE A 21 -6.49 3.10 4.35
N ARG A 22 -5.19 3.40 4.39
CA ARG A 22 -4.33 3.46 3.19
C ARG A 22 -3.21 2.48 3.32
N THR A 23 -2.93 1.74 2.25
CA THR A 23 -1.83 0.79 2.21
C THR A 23 -0.95 1.00 0.99
N VAL A 24 0.34 0.73 1.14
CA VAL A 24 1.31 0.65 0.05
C VAL A 24 2.00 -0.71 0.13
N LEU A 25 2.26 -1.33 -1.01
CA LEU A 25 2.78 -2.69 -1.07
C LEU A 25 4.26 -2.71 -1.47
N LEU A 26 5.08 -3.42 -0.68
CA LEU A 26 6.48 -3.64 -1.01
C LEU A 26 6.61 -4.68 -2.15
N THR A 27 5.84 -5.76 -2.07
CA THR A 27 5.74 -6.75 -3.14
C THR A 27 4.28 -6.95 -3.54
N VAL A 28 4.02 -7.39 -4.79
CA VAL A 28 2.65 -7.46 -5.32
C VAL A 28 2.30 -8.86 -5.77
N HIS A 29 2.45 -9.20 -7.03
CA HIS A 29 1.99 -10.46 -7.61
C HIS A 29 3.13 -11.48 -7.70
N VAL A 30 3.71 -11.81 -6.57
CA VAL A 30 4.76 -12.83 -6.42
C VAL A 30 4.33 -13.89 -5.40
N PRO A 31 4.85 -15.12 -5.48
CA PRO A 31 4.65 -16.11 -4.43
C PRO A 31 5.08 -15.59 -3.06
N LEU A 32 4.36 -15.95 -1.98
CA LEU A 32 4.65 -15.44 -0.63
C LEU A 32 6.10 -15.70 -0.18
N ARG A 33 6.68 -16.85 -0.52
CA ARG A 33 8.09 -17.15 -0.23
C ARG A 33 9.02 -16.13 -0.89
N GLU A 34 8.80 -15.85 -2.17
CA GLU A 34 9.58 -14.86 -2.92
C GLU A 34 9.39 -13.45 -2.37
N ALA A 35 8.17 -13.11 -1.95
CA ALA A 35 7.88 -11.84 -1.29
C ALA A 35 8.74 -11.66 -0.03
N ILE A 36 8.82 -12.69 0.82
CA ILE A 36 9.62 -12.66 2.04
C ILE A 36 11.13 -12.54 1.73
N GLU A 37 11.62 -13.34 0.79
CA GLU A 37 13.03 -13.34 0.38
C GLU A 37 13.47 -12.02 -0.26
N SER A 38 12.54 -11.24 -0.82
CA SER A 38 12.81 -9.95 -1.47
C SER A 38 12.80 -8.75 -0.52
N ILE A 39 12.50 -8.94 0.77
CA ILE A 39 12.53 -7.84 1.74
C ILE A 39 13.98 -7.43 2.00
N THR A 40 14.29 -6.17 1.71
CA THR A 40 15.61 -5.58 1.95
C THR A 40 15.47 -4.21 2.61
N ALA A 41 16.48 -3.82 3.38
CA ALA A 41 16.52 -2.50 4.02
C ALA A 41 16.39 -1.36 2.98
N ALA A 42 17.09 -1.48 1.86
CA ALA A 42 17.02 -0.50 0.78
C ALA A 42 15.62 -0.43 0.17
N GLY A 43 14.98 -1.59 -0.10
CA GLY A 43 13.62 -1.64 -0.67
C GLY A 43 12.58 -0.99 0.25
N VAL A 44 12.67 -1.23 1.56
CA VAL A 44 11.78 -0.60 2.56
C VAL A 44 12.02 0.91 2.63
N ALA A 45 13.27 1.37 2.64
CA ALA A 45 13.60 2.79 2.67
C ALA A 45 13.15 3.51 1.39
N ASP A 46 13.45 2.94 0.21
CA ASP A 46 13.07 3.49 -1.09
C ASP A 46 11.53 3.63 -1.21
N LEU A 47 10.78 2.59 -0.78
CA LEU A 47 9.32 2.64 -0.80
C LEU A 47 8.75 3.65 0.21
N ALA A 48 9.39 3.80 1.37
CA ALA A 48 8.99 4.80 2.35
C ALA A 48 9.17 6.22 1.80
N ASP A 49 10.29 6.50 1.13
CA ASP A 49 10.56 7.80 0.52
C ASP A 49 9.61 8.09 -0.65
N LEU A 50 9.36 7.09 -1.50
CA LEU A 50 8.33 7.18 -2.54
C LEU A 50 6.96 7.51 -1.93
N THR A 51 6.57 6.77 -0.89
CA THR A 51 5.27 6.95 -0.21
C THR A 51 5.15 8.36 0.37
N LYS A 52 6.17 8.86 1.07
CA LYS A 52 6.18 10.22 1.63
C LYS A 52 6.04 11.28 0.53
N ARG A 53 6.82 11.15 -0.55
CA ARG A 53 6.79 12.08 -1.69
C ARG A 53 5.41 12.12 -2.35
N GLU A 54 4.85 10.95 -2.69
CA GLU A 54 3.58 10.87 -3.38
C GLU A 54 2.40 11.22 -2.47
N TYR A 55 2.47 10.90 -1.18
CA TYR A 55 1.46 11.32 -0.22
C TYR A 55 1.41 12.85 -0.09
N ARG A 56 2.57 13.52 -0.02
CA ARG A 56 2.62 15.00 -0.07
C ARG A 56 1.99 15.56 -1.34
N ARG A 57 2.28 14.94 -2.49
CA ARG A 57 1.70 15.33 -3.78
C ARG A 57 0.19 15.18 -3.79
N LEU A 58 -0.34 14.08 -3.25
CA LEU A 58 -1.78 13.79 -3.24
C LEU A 58 -2.55 14.59 -2.18
N TYR A 59 -2.00 14.74 -0.98
CA TYR A 59 -2.72 15.26 0.19
C TYR A 59 -2.21 16.60 0.70
N GLY A 60 -1.04 17.07 0.26
CA GLY A 60 -0.46 18.35 0.68
C GLY A 60 0.09 18.38 2.11
N LYS A 61 0.34 17.22 2.72
CA LYS A 61 0.89 17.08 4.08
C LYS A 61 1.84 15.90 4.20
N GLU A 62 2.69 15.89 5.22
CA GLU A 62 3.54 14.75 5.54
C GLU A 62 2.73 13.57 6.10
N PRO A 63 2.96 12.33 5.62
CA PRO A 63 2.33 11.16 6.20
C PRO A 63 3.11 10.63 7.41
N ARG A 64 2.41 9.98 8.32
CA ARG A 64 2.98 9.04 9.28
C ARG A 64 2.86 7.65 8.68
N VAL A 65 4.00 7.05 8.32
CA VAL A 65 4.06 5.73 7.69
C VAL A 65 4.38 4.68 8.74
N ALA A 66 3.57 3.62 8.80
CA ALA A 66 3.82 2.45 9.62
C ALA A 66 4.26 1.28 8.72
N VAL A 67 5.41 0.69 8.99
CA VAL A 67 5.89 -0.53 8.31
C VAL A 67 5.34 -1.74 9.07
N ALA A 68 4.59 -2.61 8.40
CA ALA A 68 4.09 -3.85 8.99
C ALA A 68 5.20 -4.88 9.08
N GLY A 69 5.27 -5.64 10.15
CA GLY A 69 6.14 -6.81 10.25
C GLY A 69 5.63 -7.95 9.35
N VAL A 70 6.50 -8.90 9.04
CA VAL A 70 6.16 -10.12 8.30
C VAL A 70 5.64 -11.19 9.24
N ASN A 71 6.37 -11.40 10.33
CA ASN A 71 6.10 -12.45 11.30
C ASN A 71 5.15 -11.99 12.42
N PRO A 72 4.54 -12.93 13.14
CA PRO A 72 3.74 -12.61 14.32
C PRO A 72 4.49 -11.70 15.29
N HIS A 73 3.80 -10.70 15.83
CA HIS A 73 4.35 -9.73 16.79
C HIS A 73 5.61 -9.00 16.29
N ALA A 74 5.78 -8.87 14.97
CA ALA A 74 6.97 -8.30 14.34
C ALA A 74 8.26 -9.03 14.79
N GLY A 75 8.22 -10.38 14.76
CA GLY A 75 9.37 -11.23 15.01
C GLY A 75 9.73 -11.46 16.50
N GLU A 76 9.06 -10.83 17.46
CA GLU A 76 9.35 -10.95 18.92
C GLU A 76 10.84 -10.86 19.28
N GLY A 77 11.56 -9.92 18.67
CA GLY A 77 12.99 -9.78 18.87
C GLY A 77 13.83 -10.96 18.31
N GLY A 78 13.37 -11.52 17.19
CA GLY A 78 14.06 -12.60 16.46
C GLY A 78 13.61 -14.02 16.86
N ARG A 79 12.63 -14.15 17.77
CA ARG A 79 12.10 -15.47 18.16
C ARG A 79 11.22 -16.11 17.09
N CYS A 80 10.54 -15.28 16.31
CA CYS A 80 9.60 -15.70 15.26
C CYS A 80 10.14 -15.43 13.84
N GLY A 81 11.44 -15.36 13.65
CA GLY A 81 12.08 -15.09 12.36
C GLY A 81 13.03 -13.90 12.41
N ALA A 82 13.86 -13.74 11.40
CA ALA A 82 14.87 -12.68 11.30
C ALA A 82 14.53 -11.63 10.23
N GLU A 83 13.44 -11.81 9.49
CA GLU A 83 13.07 -10.96 8.35
C GLU A 83 12.81 -9.51 8.77
N GLU A 84 12.40 -9.30 10.01
CA GLU A 84 12.18 -7.96 10.58
C GLU A 84 13.46 -7.14 10.71
N GLU A 85 14.64 -7.77 10.76
CA GLU A 85 15.92 -7.03 10.84
C GLU A 85 16.13 -6.13 9.62
N GLU A 86 15.84 -6.63 8.42
CA GLU A 86 15.92 -5.83 7.20
C GLU A 86 14.89 -4.72 7.18
N SER A 87 13.66 -5.00 7.60
CA SER A 87 12.61 -3.98 7.73
C SER A 87 13.00 -2.89 8.74
N ALA A 88 13.55 -3.27 9.89
CA ALA A 88 14.00 -2.32 10.92
C ALA A 88 15.15 -1.41 10.43
N LYS A 89 16.12 -1.99 9.73
CA LYS A 89 17.19 -1.21 9.07
C LYS A 89 16.62 -0.22 8.06
N GLY A 90 15.67 -0.67 7.21
CA GLY A 90 15.01 0.17 6.22
C GLY A 90 14.22 1.32 6.86
N VAL A 91 13.52 1.06 7.96
CA VAL A 91 12.84 2.11 8.75
C VAL A 91 13.84 3.14 9.27
N ALA A 92 14.97 2.69 9.82
CA ALA A 92 16.01 3.61 10.29
C ALA A 92 16.61 4.47 9.16
N MET A 93 16.79 3.89 7.96
CA MET A 93 17.26 4.61 6.78
C MET A 93 16.25 5.63 6.26
N ALA A 94 14.94 5.33 6.34
CA ALA A 94 13.86 6.20 5.86
C ALA A 94 13.67 7.46 6.74
N GLY A 95 14.18 7.46 7.96
CA GLY A 95 14.20 8.63 8.86
C GLY A 95 12.83 8.98 9.43
N GLU A 96 12.59 10.28 9.60
CA GLU A 96 11.41 10.80 10.30
C GLU A 96 10.09 10.40 9.64
N ASN A 97 9.05 10.28 10.48
CA ASN A 97 7.68 9.92 10.10
C ASN A 97 7.50 8.49 9.56
N VAL A 98 8.52 7.64 9.64
CA VAL A 98 8.45 6.22 9.35
C VAL A 98 8.72 5.45 10.63
N SER A 99 7.91 4.46 10.96
CA SER A 99 8.05 3.65 12.17
C SER A 99 7.72 2.18 11.92
N GLY A 100 8.33 1.31 12.70
CA GLY A 100 8.13 -0.14 12.60
C GLY A 100 9.45 -0.91 12.71
N PRO A 101 9.44 -2.20 12.38
CA PRO A 101 8.26 -2.98 12.01
C PRO A 101 7.26 -3.09 13.18
N HIS A 102 5.96 -2.97 12.87
CA HIS A 102 4.88 -3.11 13.84
C HIS A 102 4.18 -4.46 13.70
N PRO A 103 3.62 -5.03 14.79
CA PRO A 103 2.82 -6.24 14.72
C PRO A 103 1.72 -6.14 13.66
N PRO A 104 1.69 -7.07 12.67
CA PRO A 104 0.79 -6.95 11.52
C PRO A 104 -0.69 -7.12 11.88
N ASP A 105 -1.00 -7.81 12.96
CA ASP A 105 -2.36 -8.03 13.48
C ASP A 105 -3.00 -6.77 14.07
N THR A 106 -2.22 -5.77 14.47
CA THR A 106 -2.71 -4.57 15.16
C THR A 106 -2.42 -3.26 14.44
N VAL A 107 -1.44 -3.20 13.54
CA VAL A 107 -1.02 -1.97 12.87
C VAL A 107 -2.14 -1.35 12.02
N PHE A 108 -2.95 -2.17 11.35
CA PHE A 108 -4.07 -1.69 10.54
C PHE A 108 -5.19 -1.09 11.40
N LEU A 109 -5.46 -1.67 12.57
CA LEU A 109 -6.39 -1.08 13.54
C LEU A 109 -5.88 0.27 14.05
N ALA A 110 -4.57 0.38 14.30
CA ALA A 110 -3.95 1.63 14.73
C ALA A 110 -4.05 2.71 13.63
N ALA A 111 -3.84 2.34 12.36
CA ALA A 111 -4.02 3.23 11.21
C ALA A 111 -5.48 3.69 11.07
N ARG A 112 -6.43 2.75 11.15
CA ARG A 112 -7.88 3.07 11.13
C ARG A 112 -8.28 4.05 12.23
N ARG A 113 -7.63 3.99 13.40
CA ARG A 113 -7.85 4.92 14.52
C ARG A 113 -7.10 6.24 14.36
N GLY A 114 -6.46 6.47 13.22
CA GLY A 114 -5.78 7.73 12.90
C GLY A 114 -4.38 7.86 13.50
N LYS A 115 -3.76 6.78 14.02
CA LYS A 115 -2.38 6.83 14.49
C LYS A 115 -1.39 6.96 13.33
N TYR A 116 -1.67 6.32 12.20
CA TYR A 116 -0.87 6.34 10.98
C TYR A 116 -1.71 6.76 9.79
N ASP A 117 -1.07 7.37 8.81
CA ASP A 117 -1.73 7.82 7.59
C ASP A 117 -1.63 6.77 6.47
N VAL A 118 -0.55 5.96 6.48
CA VAL A 118 -0.32 4.87 5.51
C VAL A 118 0.32 3.68 6.24
N VAL A 119 -0.12 2.46 5.91
CA VAL A 119 0.56 1.22 6.31
C VAL A 119 1.31 0.66 5.11
N MET A 120 2.62 0.47 5.24
CA MET A 120 3.44 -0.28 4.29
C MET A 120 3.32 -1.77 4.59
N ALA A 121 2.71 -2.51 3.70
CA ALA A 121 2.59 -3.95 3.79
C ALA A 121 3.71 -4.63 2.99
N MET A 122 4.22 -5.74 3.52
CA MET A 122 5.34 -6.45 2.92
C MET A 122 4.91 -7.28 1.71
N TYR A 123 3.67 -7.76 1.69
CA TYR A 123 3.12 -8.56 0.60
C TYR A 123 1.65 -8.23 0.33
N HIS A 124 1.17 -8.67 -0.82
CA HIS A 124 -0.14 -8.33 -1.38
C HIS A 124 -1.30 -8.52 -0.39
N ASP A 125 -1.51 -9.72 0.10
CA ASP A 125 -2.69 -10.03 0.92
C ASP A 125 -2.63 -9.37 2.30
N GLN A 126 -1.43 -9.15 2.84
CA GLN A 126 -1.27 -8.40 4.09
C GLN A 126 -1.87 -6.99 3.99
N GLY A 127 -1.66 -6.32 2.86
CA GLY A 127 -2.21 -4.98 2.63
C GLY A 127 -3.66 -4.97 2.19
N LEU A 128 -4.08 -5.97 1.38
CA LEU A 128 -5.39 -5.94 0.74
C LEU A 128 -6.51 -6.56 1.57
N ILE A 129 -6.23 -7.58 2.39
CA ILE A 129 -7.26 -8.18 3.25
C ILE A 129 -7.93 -7.11 4.13
N PRO A 130 -7.20 -6.29 4.90
CA PRO A 130 -7.84 -5.27 5.73
C PRO A 130 -8.60 -4.21 4.92
N VAL A 131 -8.07 -3.76 3.78
CA VAL A 131 -8.74 -2.78 2.91
C VAL A 131 -10.03 -3.35 2.35
N LYS A 132 -9.98 -4.54 1.75
CA LYS A 132 -11.15 -5.18 1.13
C LYS A 132 -12.19 -5.64 2.13
N THR A 133 -11.77 -6.04 3.32
CA THR A 133 -12.71 -6.42 4.38
C THR A 133 -13.50 -5.23 4.90
N LEU A 134 -12.88 -4.06 4.96
CA LEU A 134 -13.53 -2.86 5.51
C LEU A 134 -14.28 -2.05 4.46
N GLU A 135 -13.73 -1.87 3.27
CA GLU A 135 -14.18 -0.83 2.33
C GLU A 135 -14.02 -1.25 0.86
N PHE A 136 -14.46 -2.46 0.53
CA PHE A 136 -14.32 -3.01 -0.82
C PHE A 136 -14.84 -2.08 -1.94
N GLU A 137 -15.96 -1.41 -1.71
CA GLU A 137 -16.63 -0.58 -2.71
C GLU A 137 -16.04 0.84 -2.79
N GLN A 138 -15.27 1.24 -1.80
CA GLN A 138 -14.67 2.58 -1.66
C GLN A 138 -13.14 2.54 -1.65
N SER A 139 -12.57 1.44 -2.11
CA SER A 139 -11.13 1.30 -2.30
C SER A 139 -10.73 1.69 -3.72
N VAL A 140 -9.68 2.49 -3.84
CA VAL A 140 -9.10 2.90 -5.11
C VAL A 140 -7.68 2.38 -5.19
N ASN A 141 -7.39 1.62 -6.25
CA ASN A 141 -6.04 1.18 -6.58
C ASN A 141 -5.34 2.30 -7.35
N VAL A 142 -4.28 2.84 -6.79
CA VAL A 142 -3.48 3.92 -7.36
C VAL A 142 -2.06 3.43 -7.63
N THR A 143 -1.52 3.70 -8.81
CA THR A 143 -0.09 3.52 -9.06
C THR A 143 0.59 4.86 -8.75
N ILE A 144 1.25 4.95 -7.61
CA ILE A 144 2.03 6.12 -7.21
C ILE A 144 3.41 6.12 -7.87
N GLY A 145 4.04 7.30 -8.01
CA GLY A 145 5.37 7.48 -8.60
C GLY A 145 5.36 7.73 -10.11
N LEU A 146 4.23 7.59 -10.79
CA LEU A 146 4.13 7.91 -12.20
C LEU A 146 4.03 9.43 -12.43
N PRO A 147 4.50 9.93 -13.59
CA PRO A 147 4.39 11.36 -13.92
C PRO A 147 2.95 11.81 -14.21
N TYR A 148 2.01 10.89 -14.21
CA TYR A 148 0.57 11.13 -14.37
C TYR A 148 -0.21 10.32 -13.34
N LEU A 149 -1.43 10.75 -13.03
CA LEU A 149 -2.32 10.02 -12.14
C LEU A 149 -2.86 8.76 -12.83
N ARG A 150 -2.62 7.60 -12.22
CA ARG A 150 -3.21 6.33 -12.62
C ARG A 150 -3.95 5.73 -11.44
N CYS A 151 -5.23 5.58 -11.58
CA CYS A 151 -6.05 4.85 -10.62
C CYS A 151 -7.01 3.88 -11.31
N SER A 152 -7.50 2.92 -10.58
CA SER A 152 -8.50 1.95 -11.02
C SER A 152 -9.36 1.49 -9.84
N VAL A 153 -10.45 0.79 -10.16
CA VAL A 153 -11.19 0.01 -9.18
C VAL A 153 -10.33 -1.14 -8.64
N ASP A 154 -10.67 -1.64 -7.47
CA ASP A 154 -9.95 -2.71 -6.78
C ASP A 154 -10.56 -4.10 -6.98
N HIS A 155 -11.51 -4.25 -7.91
CA HIS A 155 -12.11 -5.54 -8.26
C HIS A 155 -11.61 -6.06 -9.60
N GLY A 156 -11.79 -7.37 -9.84
CA GLY A 156 -11.45 -8.02 -11.10
C GLY A 156 -12.44 -7.70 -12.23
N THR A 157 -12.24 -8.36 -13.37
CA THR A 157 -13.01 -8.13 -14.61
C THR A 157 -14.45 -8.62 -14.55
N ALA A 158 -14.83 -9.46 -13.57
CA ALA A 158 -16.18 -9.92 -13.33
C ALA A 158 -16.89 -10.45 -14.60
N PHE A 159 -16.22 -11.29 -15.37
CA PHE A 159 -16.76 -11.86 -16.62
C PHE A 159 -18.07 -12.63 -16.44
N ASP A 160 -18.29 -13.17 -15.25
CA ASP A 160 -19.49 -13.91 -14.87
C ASP A 160 -20.78 -13.09 -14.92
N ILE A 161 -20.68 -11.76 -14.75
CA ILE A 161 -21.82 -10.81 -14.80
C ILE A 161 -21.79 -9.91 -16.04
N ALA A 162 -20.82 -10.08 -16.94
CA ALA A 162 -20.70 -9.26 -18.14
C ALA A 162 -21.97 -9.38 -19.01
N GLY A 163 -22.52 -8.25 -19.45
CA GLY A 163 -23.73 -8.17 -20.27
C GLY A 163 -25.05 -8.46 -19.54
N LYS A 164 -25.04 -8.77 -18.23
CA LYS A 164 -26.25 -9.10 -17.46
C LYS A 164 -26.92 -7.91 -16.79
N GLY A 165 -26.37 -6.70 -16.90
CA GLY A 165 -26.90 -5.50 -16.23
C GLY A 165 -26.85 -5.53 -14.70
N MET A 166 -26.01 -6.41 -14.12
CA MET A 166 -25.89 -6.63 -12.67
C MET A 166 -24.65 -5.97 -12.04
N ALA A 167 -23.80 -5.33 -12.86
CA ALA A 167 -22.57 -4.72 -12.38
C ALA A 167 -22.85 -3.55 -11.42
N ASP A 168 -22.13 -3.55 -10.30
CA ASP A 168 -22.18 -2.42 -9.36
C ASP A 168 -21.27 -1.29 -9.84
N ALA A 169 -21.85 -0.13 -10.10
CA ALA A 169 -21.12 1.04 -10.58
C ALA A 169 -20.45 1.86 -9.45
N ARG A 170 -20.73 1.57 -8.17
CA ARG A 170 -20.22 2.35 -7.02
C ARG A 170 -18.68 2.41 -6.97
N PRO A 171 -17.94 1.31 -7.15
CA PRO A 171 -16.49 1.36 -7.14
C PRO A 171 -15.91 2.26 -8.24
N MET A 172 -16.44 2.18 -9.47
CA MET A 172 -16.00 3.01 -10.58
C MET A 172 -16.30 4.49 -10.33
N ARG A 173 -17.49 4.80 -9.84
CA ARG A 173 -17.85 6.17 -9.47
C ARG A 173 -16.92 6.72 -8.41
N TYR A 174 -16.63 5.93 -7.37
CA TYR A 174 -15.69 6.34 -6.31
C TYR A 174 -14.30 6.61 -6.85
N ALA A 175 -13.77 5.73 -7.72
CA ALA A 175 -12.46 5.92 -8.36
C ALA A 175 -12.40 7.20 -9.22
N LEU A 176 -13.47 7.51 -9.97
CA LEU A 176 -13.56 8.75 -10.76
C LEU A 176 -13.62 10.00 -9.88
N GLU A 177 -14.43 9.98 -8.82
CA GLU A 177 -14.51 11.06 -7.85
C GLU A 177 -13.18 11.28 -7.12
N TRP A 178 -12.49 10.20 -6.78
CA TRP A 178 -11.15 10.23 -6.19
C TRP A 178 -10.14 10.87 -7.17
N ALA A 179 -10.15 10.44 -8.43
CA ALA A 179 -9.29 11.00 -9.48
C ALA A 179 -9.54 12.50 -9.70
N ALA A 180 -10.80 12.92 -9.70
CA ALA A 180 -11.16 14.34 -9.84
C ALA A 180 -10.64 15.20 -8.67
N ARG A 181 -10.71 14.68 -7.43
CA ARG A 181 -10.21 15.37 -6.22
C ARG A 181 -8.70 15.53 -6.21
N HIS A 182 -7.96 14.52 -6.66
CA HIS A 182 -6.50 14.48 -6.58
C HIS A 182 -5.78 14.87 -7.88
N GLY A 183 -6.44 14.76 -9.04
CA GLY A 183 -5.85 14.98 -10.36
C GLY A 183 -5.26 16.38 -10.55
N ALA A 184 -5.92 17.41 -10.07
CA ALA A 184 -5.44 18.79 -10.18
C ALA A 184 -4.10 19.03 -9.46
N ARG A 185 -3.79 18.25 -8.42
CA ARG A 185 -2.51 18.31 -7.70
C ARG A 185 -1.39 17.52 -8.41
N CYS A 186 -1.76 16.54 -9.21
CA CYS A 186 -0.82 15.69 -9.93
C CYS A 186 -0.33 16.29 -11.24
N LEU A 187 -0.96 17.34 -11.74
CA LEU A 187 -0.63 18.05 -12.99
C LEU A 187 0.30 19.26 -12.77
N ARG A 188 0.72 19.51 -11.55
CA ARG A 188 1.66 20.57 -11.17
C ARG A 188 3.02 19.96 -10.83
#